data_1a39f91d7aefac5bd037c582e08ca85f
#
_entry.id   1a39f91d7aefac5bd037c582e08ca85f
#
_cell.length_a   1.000
_cell.length_b   1.000
_cell.length_c   1.000
_cell.angle_alpha   90.00
_cell.angle_beta   90.00
_cell.angle_gamma   90.00
#
_symmetry.space_group_name_H-M   'P 1'
#
loop_
_entity.id
_entity.type
_entity.pdbx_description
1 polymer ?
#
loop_
_entity_poly.entity_id
_entity_poly.type
_entity_poly.pdbx_seq_one_letter_code
_entity_poly.pdbx_strand_id
1 'polypeptide(L)'
;MMTRSMGAACVLPRKVTTSKASKRAQVAVHASAGVVDRRTLLVGSVMASMIIQASPAKALDVGAKAPEFALPGTGGGATVELSNILQENDFAVVYFFNQAGSPGCTIESQRFEAAIPAFKAKNTRVVGISMDTLEKQDEFCTGKGLKSFTILSDNDGSVSAAYGADLKIPLLGRFSDRQTFLIKKDGTIVGHWLERDQSMASVKTTAHVDQILAAIA
;
A
#
# COMPACT_ATOMS: atom_id res chain seq x y z
N MET A 1 -9.35 24.65 -34.63
CA MET A 1 -10.07 23.91 -33.61
C MET A 1 -9.06 23.43 -32.57
N MET A 2 -8.97 24.11 -31.43
CA MET A 2 -8.00 23.83 -30.35
C MET A 2 -8.64 22.85 -29.37
N THR A 3 -8.10 21.65 -29.25
CA THR A 3 -8.48 20.67 -28.24
C THR A 3 -7.71 20.93 -26.94
N ARG A 4 -8.42 21.30 -25.88
CA ARG A 4 -7.88 21.47 -24.54
C ARG A 4 -7.50 20.11 -23.95
N SER A 5 -6.23 19.92 -23.68
CA SER A 5 -5.69 18.87 -22.82
C SER A 5 -6.00 19.18 -21.37
N MET A 6 -6.82 18.37 -20.71
CA MET A 6 -6.99 18.41 -19.24
C MET A 6 -5.91 17.54 -18.61
N GLY A 7 -4.77 18.14 -18.28
CA GLY A 7 -3.78 17.54 -17.38
C GLY A 7 -4.27 17.66 -15.94
N ALA A 8 -4.57 16.54 -15.27
CA ALA A 8 -4.76 16.52 -13.83
C ALA A 8 -3.40 16.72 -13.16
N ALA A 9 -3.12 17.97 -12.81
CA ALA A 9 -1.92 18.38 -12.11
C ALA A 9 -1.97 17.96 -10.64
N CYS A 10 -0.82 17.57 -10.11
CA CYS A 10 -0.51 17.54 -8.70
C CYS A 10 -0.87 18.94 -8.10
N VAL A 11 -2.00 19.04 -7.40
CA VAL A 11 -2.50 20.32 -6.85
C VAL A 11 -1.77 20.58 -5.55
N LEU A 12 -1.15 21.76 -5.44
CA LEU A 12 -0.48 22.27 -4.25
C LEU A 12 -1.45 22.41 -3.06
N PRO A 13 -0.99 22.18 -1.81
CA PRO A 13 -1.86 22.14 -0.64
C PRO A 13 -2.41 23.53 -0.27
N ARG A 14 -3.72 23.60 -0.06
CA ARG A 14 -4.40 24.74 0.53
C ARG A 14 -4.12 24.76 2.04
N LYS A 15 -3.55 25.85 2.55
CA LYS A 15 -3.34 26.09 3.99
C LYS A 15 -4.64 25.90 4.76
N VAL A 16 -4.69 24.90 5.65
CA VAL A 16 -5.77 24.76 6.64
C VAL A 16 -5.34 25.53 7.89
N THR A 17 -6.10 26.55 8.22
CA THR A 17 -5.98 27.31 9.45
C THR A 17 -6.41 26.47 10.64
N THR A 18 -5.54 26.35 11.62
CA THR A 18 -5.77 25.72 12.91
C THR A 18 -6.81 26.49 13.73
N SER A 19 -7.92 25.86 14.08
CA SER A 19 -8.80 26.30 15.15
C SER A 19 -8.45 25.59 16.45
N LYS A 20 -8.24 26.41 17.46
CA LYS A 20 -7.81 26.08 18.82
C LYS A 20 -9.03 25.83 19.73
N ALA A 21 -8.85 24.93 20.70
CA ALA A 21 -9.58 24.76 21.95
C ALA A 21 -10.84 23.84 21.94
N SER A 22 -10.94 22.85 22.84
CA SER A 22 -11.34 23.11 24.22
C SER A 22 -11.57 21.86 25.06
N LYS A 23 -11.05 21.90 26.27
CA LYS A 23 -11.59 21.34 27.52
C LYS A 23 -11.57 19.84 27.80
N ARG A 24 -10.62 19.53 28.67
CA ARG A 24 -10.64 18.40 29.64
C ARG A 24 -11.97 18.33 30.38
N ALA A 25 -12.61 17.16 30.37
CA ALA A 25 -13.54 16.75 31.42
C ALA A 25 -12.89 15.64 32.24
N GLN A 26 -12.60 15.96 33.51
CA GLN A 26 -12.22 14.98 34.53
C GLN A 26 -13.51 14.33 35.02
N VAL A 27 -13.60 13.01 34.90
CA VAL A 27 -14.65 12.23 35.55
C VAL A 27 -14.03 11.62 36.80
N ALA A 28 -14.51 12.07 37.94
CA ALA A 28 -14.19 11.53 39.27
C ALA A 28 -14.90 10.19 39.44
N VAL A 29 -14.12 9.14 39.70
CA VAL A 29 -14.66 7.82 40.07
C VAL A 29 -14.79 7.78 41.58
N HIS A 30 -16.02 7.78 42.11
CA HIS A 30 -16.32 7.50 43.49
C HIS A 30 -16.31 5.98 43.70
N ALA A 31 -15.38 5.51 44.52
CA ALA A 31 -15.37 4.14 45.02
C ALA A 31 -16.40 3.98 46.11
N SER A 32 -17.44 3.20 45.91
CA SER A 32 -18.36 2.73 46.93
C SER A 32 -18.01 1.28 47.27
N ALA A 33 -17.58 1.06 48.50
CA ALA A 33 -17.32 -0.27 49.02
C ALA A 33 -18.64 -0.96 49.34
N GLY A 34 -19.04 -1.93 48.54
CA GLY A 34 -20.15 -2.84 48.81
C GLY A 34 -19.62 -4.20 49.25
N VAL A 35 -19.99 -4.60 50.49
CA VAL A 35 -19.76 -5.93 51.07
C VAL A 35 -20.49 -6.96 50.22
N VAL A 36 -19.78 -7.91 49.60
CA VAL A 36 -20.37 -9.02 48.86
C VAL A 36 -20.36 -10.29 49.67
N ASP A 37 -21.56 -10.75 49.98
CA ASP A 37 -21.90 -12.00 50.66
C ASP A 37 -21.45 -13.22 49.85
N ARG A 38 -20.83 -14.18 50.55
CA ARG A 38 -20.34 -15.44 49.97
C ARG A 38 -21.50 -16.43 49.88
N ARG A 39 -22.20 -16.43 48.79
CA ARG A 39 -22.99 -17.59 48.30
C ARG A 39 -23.75 -17.17 47.05
N THR A 40 -23.25 -17.45 45.90
CA THR A 40 -24.08 -17.87 44.76
C THR A 40 -23.26 -18.11 43.49
N LEU A 41 -23.20 -19.35 43.10
CA LEU A 41 -23.29 -19.87 41.71
C LEU A 41 -22.24 -19.50 40.65
N LEU A 42 -21.44 -20.50 40.39
CA LEU A 42 -20.84 -20.87 39.12
C LEU A 42 -21.81 -20.65 37.92
N VAL A 43 -21.67 -19.53 37.24
CA VAL A 43 -22.11 -19.42 35.83
C VAL A 43 -20.83 -19.19 35.03
N GLY A 44 -20.41 -20.27 34.37
CA GLY A 44 -19.25 -20.24 33.49
C GLY A 44 -19.50 -19.29 32.32
N SER A 45 -18.92 -18.10 32.36
CA SER A 45 -18.69 -17.26 31.19
C SER A 45 -17.55 -17.88 30.39
N VAL A 46 -17.89 -18.69 29.42
CA VAL A 46 -16.97 -19.07 28.35
C VAL A 46 -16.75 -17.83 27.51
N MET A 47 -15.79 -17.00 27.91
CA MET A 47 -15.18 -16.01 27.04
C MET A 47 -14.46 -16.82 25.99
N ALA A 48 -15.10 -17.01 24.85
CA ALA A 48 -14.45 -17.48 23.64
C ALA A 48 -13.43 -16.40 23.25
N SER A 49 -12.20 -16.54 23.76
CA SER A 49 -11.06 -15.81 23.23
C SER A 49 -10.95 -16.22 21.75
N MET A 50 -11.43 -15.37 20.85
CA MET A 50 -11.03 -15.43 19.47
C MET A 50 -9.52 -15.18 19.42
N ILE A 51 -8.75 -16.25 19.50
CA ILE A 51 -7.35 -16.25 19.16
C ILE A 51 -7.34 -15.97 17.64
N ILE A 52 -7.15 -14.70 17.27
CA ILE A 52 -6.73 -14.35 15.92
C ILE A 52 -5.35 -14.97 15.77
N GLN A 53 -5.31 -16.19 15.26
CA GLN A 53 -4.07 -16.79 14.83
C GLN A 53 -3.61 -15.99 13.61
N ALA A 54 -2.65 -15.10 13.82
CA ALA A 54 -1.86 -14.56 12.73
C ALA A 54 -1.15 -15.75 12.08
N SER A 55 -1.73 -16.27 11.02
CA SER A 55 -1.02 -17.23 10.17
C SER A 55 0.29 -16.59 9.73
N PRO A 56 1.42 -17.33 9.75
CA PRO A 56 2.66 -16.82 9.16
C PRO A 56 2.33 -16.37 7.74
N ALA A 57 2.76 -15.17 7.37
CA ALA A 57 2.53 -14.62 6.05
C ALA A 57 3.07 -15.63 5.02
N LYS A 58 2.16 -16.41 4.44
CA LYS A 58 2.48 -17.31 3.34
C LYS A 58 2.76 -16.42 2.14
N ALA A 59 3.87 -16.66 1.45
CA ALA A 59 4.12 -16.00 0.18
C ALA A 59 2.86 -16.14 -0.69
N LEU A 60 2.42 -15.03 -1.27
CA LEU A 60 1.22 -15.03 -2.10
C LEU A 60 1.56 -15.65 -3.45
N ASP A 61 0.99 -16.81 -3.69
CA ASP A 61 1.18 -17.55 -4.94
C ASP A 61 0.25 -17.01 -6.05
N VAL A 62 0.68 -17.17 -7.30
CA VAL A 62 -0.20 -16.96 -8.47
C VAL A 62 -1.42 -17.88 -8.32
N GLY A 63 -2.61 -17.31 -8.56
CA GLY A 63 -3.91 -17.96 -8.33
C GLY A 63 -4.56 -17.64 -6.98
N ALA A 64 -3.83 -17.07 -6.03
CA ALA A 64 -4.40 -16.60 -4.76
C ALA A 64 -5.17 -15.29 -4.94
N LYS A 65 -6.04 -14.96 -3.98
CA LYS A 65 -6.65 -13.63 -3.89
C LYS A 65 -5.67 -12.65 -3.26
N ALA A 66 -5.53 -11.50 -3.89
CA ALA A 66 -4.74 -10.40 -3.36
C ALA A 66 -5.38 -9.84 -2.08
N PRO A 67 -4.60 -9.59 -1.01
CA PRO A 67 -5.09 -8.89 0.15
C PRO A 67 -5.58 -7.49 -0.20
N GLU A 68 -6.73 -7.10 0.36
CA GLU A 68 -7.24 -5.74 0.22
C GLU A 68 -6.34 -4.75 0.97
N PHE A 69 -6.28 -3.54 0.45
CA PHE A 69 -5.61 -2.42 1.12
C PHE A 69 -6.37 -1.11 0.91
N ALA A 70 -6.16 -0.19 1.86
CA ALA A 70 -6.62 1.19 1.79
C ALA A 70 -5.49 2.07 2.34
N LEU A 71 -4.73 2.72 1.47
CA LEU A 71 -3.52 3.48 1.83
C LEU A 71 -3.59 4.91 1.32
N PRO A 72 -2.99 5.88 2.05
CA PRO A 72 -2.86 7.25 1.56
C PRO A 72 -1.90 7.29 0.37
N GLY A 73 -2.29 8.00 -0.68
CA GLY A 73 -1.51 8.15 -1.90
C GLY A 73 -0.90 9.54 -2.07
N THR A 74 0.20 9.62 -2.82
CA THR A 74 0.84 10.89 -3.20
C THR A 74 -0.09 11.79 -4.00
N GLY A 75 0.15 13.10 -3.94
CA GLY A 75 -0.66 14.09 -4.66
C GLY A 75 -1.90 14.55 -3.91
N GLY A 76 -1.86 14.59 -2.58
CA GLY A 76 -2.94 15.13 -1.74
C GLY A 76 -3.45 14.19 -0.65
N GLY A 77 -2.85 13.00 -0.48
CA GLY A 77 -3.15 12.09 0.63
C GLY A 77 -4.51 11.38 0.50
N ALA A 78 -5.13 11.39 -0.67
CA ALA A 78 -6.36 10.65 -0.90
C ALA A 78 -6.13 9.14 -0.69
N THR A 79 -7.06 8.49 0.01
CA THR A 79 -7.00 7.04 0.22
C THR A 79 -7.26 6.31 -1.10
N VAL A 80 -6.37 5.38 -1.43
CA VAL A 80 -6.48 4.50 -2.59
C VAL A 80 -6.74 3.09 -2.09
N GLU A 81 -7.78 2.48 -2.60
CA GLU A 81 -8.20 1.11 -2.26
C GLU A 81 -8.02 0.20 -3.45
N LEU A 82 -7.58 -1.06 -3.21
CA LEU A 82 -7.44 -2.05 -4.27
C LEU A 82 -8.78 -2.33 -4.95
N SER A 83 -9.85 -2.47 -4.18
CA SER A 83 -11.21 -2.69 -4.68
C SER A 83 -11.63 -1.62 -5.69
N ASN A 84 -11.36 -0.33 -5.42
CA ASN A 84 -11.68 0.77 -6.32
C ASN A 84 -10.85 0.72 -7.62
N ILE A 85 -9.56 0.38 -7.50
CA ILE A 85 -8.70 0.18 -8.67
C ILE A 85 -9.27 -0.91 -9.58
N LEU A 86 -9.68 -2.04 -9.01
CA LEU A 86 -10.18 -3.19 -9.77
C LEU A 86 -11.61 -2.99 -10.31
N GLN A 87 -12.41 -2.09 -9.73
CA GLN A 87 -13.70 -1.71 -10.31
C GLN A 87 -13.54 -0.96 -11.64
N GLU A 88 -12.53 -0.10 -11.72
CA GLU A 88 -12.30 0.79 -12.87
C GLU A 88 -11.38 0.18 -13.94
N ASN A 89 -10.58 -0.83 -13.59
CA ASN A 89 -9.56 -1.41 -14.48
C ASN A 89 -9.67 -2.93 -14.57
N ASP A 90 -9.17 -3.52 -15.65
CA ASP A 90 -9.13 -4.96 -15.82
C ASP A 90 -7.98 -5.61 -15.06
N PHE A 91 -6.90 -4.82 -14.84
CA PHE A 91 -5.73 -5.24 -14.07
C PHE A 91 -5.22 -4.12 -13.16
N ALA A 92 -4.60 -4.53 -12.06
CA ALA A 92 -3.77 -3.69 -11.21
C ALA A 92 -2.34 -4.24 -11.16
N VAL A 93 -1.35 -3.37 -11.37
CA VAL A 93 0.05 -3.64 -11.06
C VAL A 93 0.37 -3.00 -9.73
N VAL A 94 0.68 -3.82 -8.73
CA VAL A 94 1.08 -3.39 -7.39
C VAL A 94 2.56 -3.75 -7.22
N TYR A 95 3.45 -2.75 -7.22
CA TYR A 95 4.86 -3.00 -6.99
C TYR A 95 5.32 -2.45 -5.65
N PHE A 96 6.05 -3.28 -4.91
CA PHE A 96 6.67 -2.91 -3.64
C PHE A 96 8.14 -2.54 -3.89
N PHE A 97 8.60 -1.46 -3.27
CA PHE A 97 9.98 -1.02 -3.38
C PHE A 97 10.54 -0.64 -2.00
N ASN A 98 11.86 -0.77 -1.83
CA ASN A 98 12.49 -0.67 -0.51
C ASN A 98 12.39 0.72 0.10
N GLN A 99 12.76 1.76 -0.67
CA GLN A 99 12.86 3.12 -0.14
C GLN A 99 12.78 4.18 -1.24
N ALA A 100 11.97 5.22 -1.01
CA ALA A 100 11.89 6.39 -1.86
C ALA A 100 13.26 7.10 -1.95
N GLY A 101 13.67 7.42 -3.18
CA GLY A 101 14.94 8.12 -3.46
C GLY A 101 16.17 7.22 -3.56
N SER A 102 16.10 5.92 -3.24
CA SER A 102 17.24 5.03 -3.52
C SER A 102 17.47 4.88 -5.03
N PRO A 103 18.73 4.68 -5.48
CA PRO A 103 19.04 4.65 -6.92
C PRO A 103 18.23 3.61 -7.71
N GLY A 104 18.12 2.38 -7.18
CA GLY A 104 17.38 1.30 -7.84
C GLY A 104 15.88 1.57 -7.92
N CYS A 105 15.28 2.02 -6.80
CA CYS A 105 13.85 2.34 -6.75
C CYS A 105 13.51 3.56 -7.63
N THR A 106 14.42 4.53 -7.73
CA THR A 106 14.26 5.69 -8.62
C THR A 106 14.19 5.26 -10.08
N ILE A 107 15.12 4.41 -10.52
CA ILE A 107 15.14 3.91 -11.90
C ILE A 107 13.88 3.10 -12.19
N GLU A 108 13.48 2.20 -11.29
CA GLU A 108 12.28 1.39 -11.41
C GLU A 108 11.02 2.26 -11.58
N SER A 109 10.81 3.21 -10.66
CA SER A 109 9.65 4.12 -10.72
C SER A 109 9.63 4.96 -12.00
N GLN A 110 10.80 5.43 -12.48
CA GLN A 110 10.90 6.15 -13.75
C GLN A 110 10.60 5.25 -14.96
N ARG A 111 10.91 3.94 -14.90
CA ARG A 111 10.53 2.99 -15.95
C ARG A 111 9.03 2.75 -15.98
N PHE A 112 8.39 2.62 -14.80
CA PHE A 112 6.94 2.58 -14.73
C PHE A 112 6.31 3.87 -15.25
N GLU A 113 6.81 5.06 -14.85
CA GLU A 113 6.31 6.35 -15.33
C GLU A 113 6.30 6.43 -16.86
N ALA A 114 7.41 6.04 -17.48
CA ALA A 114 7.54 6.04 -18.94
C ALA A 114 6.58 5.05 -19.64
N ALA A 115 6.22 3.96 -18.96
CA ALA A 115 5.38 2.90 -19.49
C ALA A 115 3.88 3.08 -19.18
N ILE A 116 3.48 4.07 -18.40
CA ILE A 116 2.07 4.30 -18.05
C ILE A 116 1.14 4.35 -19.27
N PRO A 117 1.51 4.97 -20.41
CA PRO A 117 0.65 4.93 -21.58
C PRO A 117 0.36 3.51 -22.09
N ALA A 118 1.35 2.60 -22.05
CA ALA A 118 1.19 1.21 -22.44
C ALA A 118 0.29 0.42 -21.48
N PHE A 119 0.43 0.64 -20.16
CA PHE A 119 -0.46 0.06 -19.15
C PHE A 119 -1.90 0.56 -19.31
N LYS A 120 -2.09 1.86 -19.52
CA LYS A 120 -3.42 2.44 -19.76
C LYS A 120 -4.09 1.88 -21.02
N ALA A 121 -3.32 1.64 -22.09
CA ALA A 121 -3.84 1.02 -23.30
C ALA A 121 -4.37 -0.41 -23.07
N LYS A 122 -3.90 -1.08 -22.01
CA LYS A 122 -4.34 -2.40 -21.57
C LYS A 122 -5.32 -2.32 -20.36
N ASN A 123 -5.96 -1.17 -20.14
CA ASN A 123 -6.86 -0.92 -19.02
C ASN A 123 -6.28 -1.38 -17.67
N THR A 124 -5.02 -1.02 -17.42
CA THR A 124 -4.24 -1.44 -16.25
C THR A 124 -3.80 -0.24 -15.43
N ARG A 125 -4.08 -0.25 -14.13
CA ARG A 125 -3.61 0.75 -13.17
C ARG A 125 -2.31 0.29 -12.51
N VAL A 126 -1.34 1.20 -12.41
CA VAL A 126 -0.08 0.97 -11.70
C VAL A 126 -0.09 1.76 -10.39
N VAL A 127 0.30 1.12 -9.30
CA VAL A 127 0.55 1.75 -7.99
C VAL A 127 1.85 1.21 -7.38
N GLY A 128 2.63 2.10 -6.77
CA GLY A 128 3.82 1.73 -6.01
C GLY A 128 3.53 1.78 -4.51
N ILE A 129 4.14 0.89 -3.73
CA ILE A 129 3.97 0.85 -2.27
C ILE A 129 5.34 0.79 -1.60
N SER A 130 5.57 1.61 -0.58
CA SER A 130 6.71 1.48 0.33
C SER A 130 6.33 1.90 1.75
N MET A 131 7.19 1.55 2.72
CA MET A 131 7.01 1.93 4.14
C MET A 131 7.47 3.36 4.43
N ASP A 132 7.83 4.14 3.42
CA ASP A 132 8.17 5.56 3.61
C ASP A 132 6.92 6.37 3.95
N THR A 133 7.11 7.49 4.67
CA THR A 133 6.04 8.43 4.97
C THR A 133 5.51 9.09 3.69
N LEU A 134 4.27 9.56 3.74
CA LEU A 134 3.63 10.21 2.59
C LEU A 134 4.42 11.45 2.13
N GLU A 135 4.93 12.25 3.07
CA GLU A 135 5.72 13.44 2.77
C GLU A 135 6.98 13.09 1.97
N LYS A 136 7.70 12.04 2.38
CA LYS A 136 8.91 11.57 1.68
C LYS A 136 8.59 11.03 0.29
N GLN A 137 7.45 10.38 0.13
CA GLN A 137 6.98 9.91 -1.18
C GLN A 137 6.55 11.06 -2.10
N ASP A 138 5.91 12.11 -1.55
CA ASP A 138 5.56 13.32 -2.31
C ASP A 138 6.81 14.06 -2.79
N GLU A 139 7.82 14.20 -1.91
CA GLU A 139 9.13 14.75 -2.29
C GLU A 139 9.81 13.91 -3.39
N PHE A 140 9.76 12.58 -3.26
CA PHE A 140 10.31 11.67 -4.25
C PHE A 140 9.61 11.82 -5.60
N CYS A 141 8.27 11.82 -5.62
CA CYS A 141 7.49 12.00 -6.85
C CYS A 141 7.81 13.34 -7.52
N THR A 142 7.82 14.41 -6.75
CA THR A 142 8.10 15.77 -7.25
C THR A 142 9.53 15.86 -7.78
N GLY A 143 10.52 15.39 -7.00
CA GLY A 143 11.93 15.47 -7.35
C GLY A 143 12.36 14.57 -8.51
N LYS A 144 11.60 13.52 -8.83
CA LYS A 144 11.91 12.57 -9.92
C LYS A 144 10.94 12.65 -11.11
N GLY A 145 9.97 13.57 -11.05
CA GLY A 145 9.03 13.80 -12.14
C GLY A 145 8.00 12.68 -12.33
N LEU A 146 7.66 11.94 -11.28
CA LEU A 146 6.64 10.90 -11.28
C LEU A 146 5.26 11.56 -11.15
N LYS A 147 4.47 11.57 -12.23
CA LYS A 147 3.21 12.34 -12.31
C LYS A 147 2.03 11.53 -12.83
N SER A 148 2.30 10.38 -13.41
CA SER A 148 1.30 9.63 -14.17
C SER A 148 0.65 8.48 -13.40
N PHE A 149 1.21 8.11 -12.25
CA PHE A 149 0.69 7.11 -11.33
C PHE A 149 0.88 7.55 -9.86
N THR A 150 0.31 6.81 -8.93
CA THR A 150 0.31 7.14 -7.50
C THR A 150 1.23 6.19 -6.74
N ILE A 151 2.00 6.72 -5.79
CA ILE A 151 2.74 5.94 -4.79
C ILE A 151 1.96 6.00 -3.47
N LEU A 152 1.88 4.87 -2.78
CA LEU A 152 1.07 4.68 -1.57
C LEU A 152 1.99 4.47 -0.36
N SER A 153 1.65 5.13 0.74
CA SER A 153 2.40 5.05 1.99
C SER A 153 1.84 3.95 2.90
N ASP A 154 2.58 2.85 3.05
CA ASP A 154 2.35 1.76 4.00
C ASP A 154 3.25 1.95 5.23
N ASN A 155 3.12 3.08 5.92
CA ASN A 155 4.05 3.51 6.96
C ASN A 155 4.16 2.54 8.14
N ASP A 156 3.13 1.78 8.46
CA ASP A 156 3.13 0.73 9.49
C ASP A 156 3.57 -0.65 8.97
N GLY A 157 3.69 -0.80 7.64
CA GLY A 157 4.10 -2.02 6.97
C GLY A 157 3.07 -3.16 7.04
N SER A 158 1.81 -2.85 7.32
CA SER A 158 0.74 -3.84 7.43
C SER A 158 0.41 -4.47 6.08
N VAL A 159 0.35 -3.67 5.03
CA VAL A 159 0.10 -4.14 3.66
C VAL A 159 1.31 -4.90 3.12
N SER A 160 2.53 -4.38 3.33
CA SER A 160 3.75 -5.11 2.97
C SER A 160 3.80 -6.48 3.64
N ALA A 161 3.42 -6.59 4.92
CA ALA A 161 3.36 -7.87 5.62
C ALA A 161 2.28 -8.81 5.05
N ALA A 162 1.10 -8.28 4.71
CA ALA A 162 0.01 -9.07 4.12
C ALA A 162 0.38 -9.64 2.74
N TYR A 163 1.19 -8.90 1.97
CA TYR A 163 1.70 -9.34 0.67
C TYR A 163 2.99 -10.16 0.75
N GLY A 164 3.51 -10.45 1.95
CA GLY A 164 4.80 -11.12 2.11
C GLY A 164 5.99 -10.27 1.67
N ALA A 165 5.80 -8.96 1.56
CA ALA A 165 6.80 -7.97 1.18
C ALA A 165 7.49 -7.33 2.40
N ASP A 166 7.37 -7.88 3.60
CA ASP A 166 8.00 -7.36 4.82
C ASP A 166 9.44 -7.84 4.94
N LEU A 167 10.39 -6.96 4.69
CA LEU A 167 11.81 -7.22 4.78
C LEU A 167 12.39 -6.57 6.04
N LYS A 168 12.89 -7.40 6.97
CA LYS A 168 13.61 -6.96 8.17
C LYS A 168 15.10 -7.16 7.99
N ILE A 169 15.85 -6.06 8.03
CA ILE A 169 17.31 -6.10 7.93
C ILE A 169 17.88 -5.71 9.31
N PRO A 170 18.65 -6.61 9.99
CA PRO A 170 19.26 -6.29 11.27
C PRO A 170 20.04 -4.97 11.18
N LEU A 171 19.90 -4.11 12.18
CA LEU A 171 20.54 -2.79 12.31
C LEU A 171 20.06 -1.71 11.30
N LEU A 172 19.42 -2.08 10.17
CA LEU A 172 18.95 -1.13 9.16
C LEU A 172 17.45 -0.84 9.27
N GLY A 173 16.67 -1.75 9.89
CA GLY A 173 15.25 -1.54 10.10
C GLY A 173 14.37 -2.43 9.23
N ARG A 174 13.15 -1.95 8.98
CA ARG A 174 12.10 -2.62 8.25
C ARG A 174 11.82 -1.89 6.94
N PHE A 175 11.69 -2.63 5.86
CA PHE A 175 11.49 -2.11 4.51
C PHE A 175 10.50 -3.00 3.76
N SER A 176 9.91 -2.47 2.69
CA SER A 176 9.23 -3.33 1.73
C SER A 176 10.25 -4.06 0.86
N ASP A 177 10.08 -5.36 0.68
CA ASP A 177 10.88 -6.15 -0.25
C ASP A 177 10.46 -5.86 -1.69
N ARG A 178 11.43 -5.79 -2.60
CA ARG A 178 11.15 -5.49 -4.00
C ARG A 178 10.45 -6.67 -4.67
N GLN A 179 9.17 -6.50 -4.94
CA GLN A 179 8.35 -7.46 -5.66
C GLN A 179 7.16 -6.79 -6.35
N THR A 180 6.67 -7.41 -7.38
CA THR A 180 5.55 -6.89 -8.18
C THR A 180 4.48 -7.95 -8.33
N PHE A 181 3.24 -7.54 -8.17
CA PHE A 181 2.05 -8.36 -8.39
C PHE A 181 1.24 -7.81 -9.56
N LEU A 182 0.79 -8.70 -10.42
CA LEU A 182 -0.25 -8.42 -11.42
C LEU A 182 -1.54 -9.04 -10.93
N ILE A 183 -2.55 -8.21 -10.70
CA ILE A 183 -3.84 -8.60 -10.11
C ILE A 183 -4.93 -8.35 -11.14
N LYS A 184 -5.73 -9.36 -11.41
CA LYS A 184 -6.88 -9.29 -12.31
C LYS A 184 -8.08 -8.65 -11.61
N LYS A 185 -9.04 -8.12 -12.38
CA LYS A 185 -10.27 -7.47 -11.93
C LYS A 185 -11.04 -8.21 -10.85
N ASP A 186 -11.01 -9.53 -10.86
CA ASP A 186 -11.65 -10.36 -9.84
C ASP A 186 -10.83 -10.49 -8.54
N GLY A 187 -9.70 -9.78 -8.43
CA GLY A 187 -8.79 -9.83 -7.28
C GLY A 187 -7.81 -11.00 -7.30
N THR A 188 -7.77 -11.81 -8.36
CA THR A 188 -6.84 -12.94 -8.45
C THR A 188 -5.46 -12.48 -8.91
N ILE A 189 -4.40 -12.89 -8.21
CA ILE A 189 -3.01 -12.69 -8.61
C ILE A 189 -2.72 -13.58 -9.82
N VAL A 190 -2.36 -12.99 -10.95
CA VAL A 190 -2.02 -13.70 -12.19
C VAL A 190 -0.54 -13.61 -12.55
N GLY A 191 0.22 -12.76 -11.85
CA GLY A 191 1.67 -12.66 -11.98
C GLY A 191 2.29 -12.21 -10.66
N HIS A 192 3.44 -12.77 -10.33
CA HIS A 192 4.24 -12.39 -9.16
C HIS A 192 5.73 -12.50 -9.53
N TRP A 193 6.48 -11.44 -9.28
CA TRP A 193 7.91 -11.34 -9.54
C TRP A 193 8.62 -10.78 -8.30
N LEU A 194 9.66 -11.45 -7.88
CA LEU A 194 10.45 -11.11 -6.70
C LEU A 194 11.93 -10.95 -7.10
N GLU A 195 12.59 -9.85 -6.67
CA GLU A 195 13.99 -9.61 -7.02
C GLU A 195 14.92 -10.66 -6.42
N ARG A 196 14.65 -11.11 -5.20
CA ARG A 196 15.52 -12.06 -4.46
C ARG A 196 15.54 -13.46 -5.05
N ASP A 197 14.47 -13.95 -5.68
CA ASP A 197 14.40 -15.27 -6.31
C ASP A 197 14.72 -15.21 -7.81
N GLN A 198 15.09 -14.04 -8.31
CA GLN A 198 15.45 -13.79 -9.71
C GLN A 198 14.30 -13.99 -10.72
N SER A 199 13.06 -14.11 -10.26
CA SER A 199 11.89 -14.13 -11.15
C SER A 199 11.61 -12.75 -11.78
N MET A 200 12.05 -11.68 -11.10
CA MET A 200 11.96 -10.31 -11.58
C MET A 200 13.09 -9.99 -12.56
N ALA A 201 12.73 -9.57 -13.77
CA ALA A 201 13.71 -9.05 -14.71
C ALA A 201 14.31 -7.72 -14.19
N SER A 202 15.46 -7.30 -14.76
CA SER A 202 16.18 -6.14 -14.28
C SER A 202 15.33 -4.86 -14.27
N VAL A 203 15.15 -4.25 -13.09
CA VAL A 203 14.48 -2.96 -12.91
C VAL A 203 15.32 -1.77 -13.43
N LYS A 204 16.62 -1.98 -13.67
CA LYS A 204 17.52 -0.96 -14.21
C LYS A 204 17.33 -0.72 -15.71
N THR A 205 16.61 -1.61 -16.37
CA THR A 205 16.24 -1.55 -17.81
C THR A 205 14.72 -1.53 -17.96
N THR A 206 14.19 -1.59 -19.17
CA THR A 206 12.75 -1.78 -19.40
C THR A 206 12.30 -3.22 -19.19
N ALA A 207 13.23 -4.16 -19.00
CA ALA A 207 12.95 -5.60 -19.03
C ALA A 207 11.88 -6.04 -18.02
N HIS A 208 11.86 -5.47 -16.81
CA HIS A 208 10.81 -5.80 -15.82
C HIS A 208 9.43 -5.29 -16.25
N VAL A 209 9.34 -4.05 -16.74
CA VAL A 209 8.10 -3.47 -17.26
C VAL A 209 7.59 -4.27 -18.47
N ASP A 210 8.49 -4.65 -19.40
CA ASP A 210 8.16 -5.45 -20.58
C ASP A 210 7.67 -6.84 -20.18
N GLN A 211 8.28 -7.44 -19.14
CA GLN A 211 7.84 -8.72 -18.55
C GLN A 211 6.40 -8.65 -18.03
N ILE A 212 6.04 -7.58 -17.32
CA ILE A 212 4.67 -7.39 -16.81
C ILE A 212 3.70 -7.16 -17.98
N LEU A 213 4.05 -6.28 -18.93
CA LEU A 213 3.20 -5.98 -20.10
C LEU A 213 2.93 -7.22 -20.96
N ALA A 214 3.91 -8.14 -21.06
CA ALA A 214 3.74 -9.41 -21.76
C ALA A 214 2.80 -10.39 -21.02
N ALA A 215 2.69 -10.27 -19.69
CA ALA A 215 1.79 -11.10 -18.88
C ALA A 215 0.32 -10.61 -18.89
N ILE A 216 0.08 -9.37 -19.33
CA ILE A 216 -1.28 -8.83 -19.49
C ILE A 216 -1.82 -9.30 -20.84
N ALA A 217 -2.64 -10.33 -20.78
CA ALA A 217 -3.29 -10.92 -21.96
C ALA A 217 -4.46 -10.07 -22.46
#